data_fa97f9663de2e523a6b82a7df5547eb0
#
_entry.id   fa97f9663de2e523a6b82a7df5547eb0
#
_cell.length_a   1.000
_cell.length_b   1.000
_cell.length_c   1.000
_cell.angle_alpha   90.00
_cell.angle_beta   90.00
_cell.angle_gamma   90.00
#
_symmetry.space_group_name_H-M   'P 1'
#
loop_
_entity.id
_entity.type
_entity.pdbx_description
1 polymer ?
#
loop_
_entity_poly.entity_id
_entity_poly.type
_entity_poly.pdbx_seq_one_letter_code
_entity_poly.pdbx_strand_id
1 'polypeptide(L)'
;YVLLPYLKSFVEKYPHVNITIESQSTAHTLEMLEARKIDIGLVAEPRARRGLNFTPVMEIHDGFVCTPAYMENLTLREGPAPDIFKTGNIMLLDRSNMSRKHLDTYLSDRDIEVNQLLEVTDMALLIEFARIGLGIACVILDFVSDDLKNGTLMEVPLDAPIPRRVIGFACPP
;
A
#
# COMPACT_ATOMS: atom_id res chain seq x y z
N TYR A 1 1.28 3.90 9.63
CA TYR A 1 -0.06 3.38 9.96
C TYR A 1 -0.02 2.20 10.93
N VAL A 2 0.76 1.15 10.65
CA VAL A 2 0.79 -0.07 11.47
C VAL A 2 1.49 0.13 12.82
N LEU A 3 2.63 0.80 12.81
CA LEU A 3 3.49 0.95 13.99
C LEU A 3 3.01 2.00 14.98
N LEU A 4 2.44 3.09 14.49
CA LEU A 4 2.08 4.27 15.31
C LEU A 4 1.19 3.95 16.52
N PRO A 5 0.14 3.11 16.43
CA PRO A 5 -0.71 2.81 17.58
C PRO A 5 0.02 2.16 18.75
N TYR A 6 1.11 1.44 18.47
CA TYR A 6 1.87 0.69 19.47
C TYR A 6 3.09 1.43 19.98
N LEU A 7 3.58 2.42 19.24
CA LEU A 7 4.82 3.12 19.57
C LEU A 7 4.73 3.89 20.88
N LYS A 8 3.60 4.56 21.13
CA LYS A 8 3.36 5.28 22.39
C LYS A 8 3.48 4.33 23.60
N SER A 9 2.78 3.21 23.57
CA SER A 9 2.78 2.22 24.63
C SER A 9 4.19 1.63 24.85
N PHE A 10 4.94 1.40 23.78
CA PHE A 10 6.31 0.91 23.87
C PHE A 10 7.24 1.92 24.55
N VAL A 11 7.18 3.19 24.16
CA VAL A 11 8.01 4.26 24.76
C VAL A 11 7.66 4.47 26.23
N GLU A 12 6.39 4.43 26.60
CA GLU A 12 5.94 4.53 27.99
C GLU A 12 6.46 3.36 28.85
N LYS A 13 6.48 2.16 28.28
CA LYS A 13 6.95 0.95 28.98
C LYS A 13 8.48 0.88 29.09
N TYR A 14 9.17 1.40 28.09
CA TYR A 14 10.64 1.32 28.00
C TYR A 14 11.25 2.72 27.77
N PRO A 15 11.16 3.64 28.75
CA PRO A 15 11.55 5.05 28.57
C PRO A 15 13.06 5.26 28.36
N HIS A 16 13.89 4.26 28.66
CA HIS A 16 15.35 4.35 28.50
C HIS A 16 15.85 3.82 27.15
N VAL A 17 14.98 3.30 26.31
CA VAL A 17 15.36 2.81 24.98
C VAL A 17 15.38 3.98 24.00
N ASN A 18 16.53 4.20 23.36
CA ASN A 18 16.65 5.16 22.28
C ASN A 18 16.11 4.52 20.99
N ILE A 19 15.17 5.21 20.35
CA ILE A 19 14.52 4.74 19.11
C ILE A 19 14.84 5.70 17.98
N THR A 20 15.37 5.16 16.89
CA THR A 20 15.48 5.87 15.61
C THR A 20 14.55 5.20 14.60
N ILE A 21 13.70 5.98 13.94
CA ILE A 21 12.77 5.47 12.94
C ILE A 21 13.14 6.05 11.59
N GLU A 22 13.39 5.17 10.64
CA GLU A 22 13.64 5.53 9.24
C GLU A 22 12.49 4.97 8.36
N SER A 23 11.99 5.79 7.46
CA SER A 23 10.96 5.39 6.52
C SER A 23 11.55 5.24 5.13
N GLN A 24 11.47 4.04 4.57
CA GLN A 24 12.06 3.70 3.29
C GLN A 24 11.37 2.50 2.63
N SER A 25 11.77 2.15 1.40
CA SER A 25 11.21 1.00 0.71
C SER A 25 11.58 -0.32 1.41
N THR A 26 10.75 -1.35 1.22
CA THR A 26 11.04 -2.70 1.72
C THR A 26 12.40 -3.21 1.22
N ALA A 27 12.72 -3.01 -0.06
CA ALA A 27 14.00 -3.47 -0.63
C ALA A 27 15.19 -2.86 0.11
N HIS A 28 15.17 -1.53 0.32
CA HIS A 28 16.24 -0.83 1.02
C HIS A 28 16.31 -1.23 2.51
N THR A 29 15.15 -1.41 3.15
CA THR A 29 15.09 -1.92 4.52
C THR A 29 15.77 -3.29 4.66
N LEU A 30 15.52 -4.21 3.73
CA LEU A 30 16.14 -5.52 3.73
C LEU A 30 17.67 -5.45 3.54
N GLU A 31 18.14 -4.58 2.63
CA GLU A 31 19.57 -4.33 2.46
C GLU A 31 20.23 -3.79 3.74
N MET A 32 19.58 -2.87 4.43
CA MET A 32 20.09 -2.32 5.69
C MET A 32 20.10 -3.35 6.82
N LEU A 33 19.11 -4.25 6.87
CA LEU A 33 19.10 -5.38 7.81
C LEU A 33 20.26 -6.35 7.52
N GLU A 34 20.46 -6.72 6.26
CA GLU A 34 21.57 -7.57 5.84
C GLU A 34 22.94 -6.94 6.20
N ALA A 35 23.05 -5.62 6.00
CA ALA A 35 24.25 -4.85 6.36
C ALA A 35 24.36 -4.53 7.87
N ARG A 36 23.41 -4.97 8.68
CA ARG A 36 23.32 -4.68 10.13
C ARG A 36 23.37 -3.19 10.48
N LYS A 37 22.80 -2.35 9.61
CA LYS A 37 22.68 -0.90 9.84
C LYS A 37 21.43 -0.52 10.62
N ILE A 38 20.43 -1.40 10.64
CA ILE A 38 19.22 -1.30 11.45
C ILE A 38 18.98 -2.65 12.14
N ASP A 39 18.25 -2.62 13.25
CA ASP A 39 17.99 -3.80 14.08
C ASP A 39 16.74 -4.55 13.68
N ILE A 40 15.68 -3.83 13.28
CA ILE A 40 14.37 -4.38 12.95
C ILE A 40 13.79 -3.60 11.77
N GLY A 41 13.17 -4.30 10.83
CA GLY A 41 12.41 -3.71 9.73
C GLY A 41 10.96 -4.18 9.75
N LEU A 42 10.01 -3.27 9.55
CA LEU A 42 8.62 -3.62 9.25
C LEU A 42 8.46 -3.66 7.73
N VAL A 43 8.27 -4.84 7.18
CA VAL A 43 8.33 -5.09 5.73
C VAL A 43 7.22 -6.01 5.26
N ALA A 44 6.91 -5.97 3.97
CA ALA A 44 6.14 -7.03 3.34
C ALA A 44 6.95 -8.33 3.35
N GLU A 45 6.28 -9.48 3.48
CA GLU A 45 6.95 -10.78 3.53
C GLU A 45 7.85 -10.97 2.29
N PRO A 46 9.17 -11.09 2.48
CA PRO A 46 10.08 -11.24 1.36
C PRO A 46 9.98 -12.66 0.77
N ARG A 47 10.03 -12.76 -0.55
CA ARG A 47 10.01 -14.07 -1.25
C ARG A 47 11.21 -14.93 -0.88
N ALA A 48 12.37 -14.31 -0.67
CA ALA A 48 13.59 -14.97 -0.20
C ALA A 48 14.00 -14.31 1.12
N ARG A 49 14.08 -15.09 2.18
CA ARG A 49 14.38 -14.57 3.54
C ARG A 49 15.84 -14.17 3.74
N ARG A 50 16.75 -14.56 2.84
CA ARG A 50 18.19 -14.18 2.86
C ARG A 50 18.85 -14.31 4.24
N GLY A 51 18.46 -15.31 5.02
CA GLY A 51 18.93 -15.50 6.39
C GLY A 51 18.31 -14.61 7.45
N LEU A 52 17.35 -13.76 7.09
CA LEU A 52 16.61 -12.93 8.06
C LEU A 52 15.51 -13.75 8.74
N ASN A 53 15.28 -13.46 10.03
CA ASN A 53 14.11 -13.93 10.75
C ASN A 53 12.92 -13.04 10.42
N PHE A 54 11.80 -13.64 10.03
CA PHE A 54 10.57 -12.93 9.73
C PHE A 54 9.44 -13.39 10.65
N THR A 55 8.83 -12.43 11.33
CA THR A 55 7.67 -12.67 12.18
C THR A 55 6.46 -11.95 11.60
N PRO A 56 5.44 -12.68 11.10
CA PRO A 56 4.24 -12.06 10.54
C PRO A 56 3.47 -11.29 11.64
N VAL A 57 2.94 -10.13 11.26
CA VAL A 57 2.15 -9.26 12.16
C VAL A 57 0.71 -9.20 11.73
N MET A 58 0.46 -8.93 10.44
CA MET A 58 -0.90 -8.83 9.93
C MET A 58 -0.97 -9.10 8.41
N GLU A 59 -2.15 -9.51 7.97
CA GLU A 59 -2.49 -9.50 6.56
C GLU A 59 -2.88 -8.09 6.12
N ILE A 60 -2.52 -7.73 4.90
CA ILE A 60 -2.94 -6.48 4.26
C ILE A 60 -3.60 -6.78 2.92
N HIS A 61 -4.52 -5.90 2.54
CA HIS A 61 -5.34 -6.03 1.36
C HIS A 61 -5.14 -4.81 0.47
N ASP A 62 -4.68 -5.04 -0.75
CA ASP A 62 -4.58 -3.98 -1.75
C ASP A 62 -5.92 -3.84 -2.48
N GLY A 63 -6.28 -2.64 -2.84
CA GLY A 63 -7.48 -2.35 -3.61
C GLY A 63 -7.46 -0.97 -4.23
N PHE A 64 -8.38 -0.74 -5.15
CA PHE A 64 -8.55 0.56 -5.79
C PHE A 64 -9.60 1.36 -5.06
N VAL A 65 -9.29 2.61 -4.76
CA VAL A 65 -10.19 3.54 -4.09
C VAL A 65 -10.26 4.86 -4.83
N CYS A 66 -11.39 5.52 -4.73
CA CYS A 66 -11.59 6.89 -5.20
C CYS A 66 -12.68 7.57 -4.38
N THR A 67 -12.86 8.87 -4.55
CA THR A 67 -14.03 9.55 -3.99
C THR A 67 -15.31 9.13 -4.70
N PRO A 68 -16.46 9.10 -4.01
CA PRO A 68 -17.74 8.88 -4.66
C PRO A 68 -18.03 9.87 -5.78
N ALA A 69 -17.64 11.16 -5.61
CA ALA A 69 -17.79 12.19 -6.63
C ALA A 69 -16.97 11.87 -7.91
N TYR A 70 -15.75 11.37 -7.76
CA TYR A 70 -14.94 10.96 -8.90
C TYR A 70 -15.62 9.83 -9.68
N MET A 71 -16.11 8.80 -8.99
CA MET A 71 -16.78 7.67 -9.62
C MET A 71 -18.10 8.10 -10.30
N GLU A 72 -18.86 8.98 -9.67
CA GLU A 72 -20.08 9.52 -10.26
C GLU A 72 -19.78 10.26 -11.57
N ASN A 73 -18.78 11.14 -11.59
CA ASN A 73 -18.37 11.86 -12.80
C ASN A 73 -17.87 10.91 -13.90
N LEU A 74 -17.10 9.88 -13.52
CA LEU A 74 -16.63 8.87 -14.47
C LEU A 74 -17.81 8.10 -15.08
N THR A 75 -18.75 7.69 -14.26
CA THR A 75 -19.96 6.97 -14.69
C THR A 75 -20.84 7.82 -15.60
N LEU A 76 -21.00 9.11 -15.31
CA LEU A 76 -21.76 10.04 -16.17
C LEU A 76 -21.11 10.18 -17.54
N ARG A 77 -19.78 10.18 -17.60
CA ARG A 77 -19.04 10.35 -18.88
C ARG A 77 -18.95 9.05 -19.68
N GLU A 78 -18.72 7.92 -19.02
CA GLU A 78 -18.36 6.65 -19.68
C GLU A 78 -19.47 5.58 -19.61
N GLY A 79 -20.57 5.83 -18.89
CA GLY A 79 -21.66 4.88 -18.70
C GLY A 79 -21.61 4.14 -17.35
N PRO A 80 -22.61 3.29 -17.08
CA PRO A 80 -22.89 2.76 -15.72
C PRO A 80 -21.88 1.73 -15.19
N ALA A 81 -21.03 1.15 -16.04
CA ALA A 81 -19.99 0.20 -15.64
C ALA A 81 -18.70 0.53 -16.39
N PRO A 82 -18.05 1.65 -16.05
CA PRO A 82 -16.85 2.08 -16.79
C PRO A 82 -15.69 1.10 -16.55
N ASP A 83 -14.92 0.84 -17.60
CA ASP A 83 -13.62 0.19 -17.45
C ASP A 83 -12.63 1.20 -16.89
N ILE A 84 -12.37 1.11 -15.59
CA ILE A 84 -11.54 2.08 -14.88
C ILE A 84 -10.11 2.15 -15.40
N PHE A 85 -9.57 1.03 -15.89
CA PHE A 85 -8.20 0.96 -16.40
C PHE A 85 -8.05 1.63 -17.77
N LYS A 86 -9.11 1.66 -18.56
CA LYS A 86 -9.14 2.35 -19.87
C LYS A 86 -9.49 3.83 -19.76
N THR A 87 -10.40 4.18 -18.85
CA THR A 87 -11.05 5.51 -18.84
C THR A 87 -10.74 6.34 -17.62
N GLY A 88 -10.31 5.68 -16.51
CA GLY A 88 -9.96 6.36 -15.27
C GLY A 88 -8.53 6.89 -15.26
N ASN A 89 -8.29 7.89 -14.42
CA ASN A 89 -6.95 8.31 -14.04
C ASN A 89 -6.45 7.41 -12.93
N ILE A 90 -5.60 6.46 -13.25
CA ILE A 90 -5.07 5.47 -12.32
C ILE A 90 -3.81 6.03 -11.65
N MET A 91 -3.77 5.96 -10.34
CA MET A 91 -2.65 6.43 -9.52
C MET A 91 -2.03 5.24 -8.79
N LEU A 92 -0.75 5.03 -8.98
CA LEU A 92 -0.01 3.90 -8.43
C LEU A 92 1.28 4.38 -7.75
N LEU A 93 1.81 3.54 -6.88
CA LEU A 93 3.18 3.70 -6.41
C LEU A 93 4.16 3.44 -7.56
N ASP A 94 5.37 3.94 -7.44
CA ASP A 94 6.41 3.73 -8.44
C ASP A 94 6.81 2.25 -8.56
N ARG A 95 7.48 1.89 -9.64
CA ARG A 95 7.82 0.50 -9.98
C ARG A 95 8.82 -0.16 -9.03
N SER A 96 9.56 0.61 -8.23
CA SER A 96 10.49 0.07 -7.25
C SER A 96 9.81 -0.41 -5.98
N ASN A 97 8.57 0.04 -5.71
CA ASN A 97 7.82 -0.30 -4.52
C ASN A 97 7.27 -1.74 -4.58
N MET A 98 7.34 -2.46 -3.47
CA MET A 98 6.85 -3.85 -3.39
C MET A 98 5.34 -3.97 -3.59
N SER A 99 4.55 -2.99 -3.11
CA SER A 99 3.10 -2.94 -3.38
C SER A 99 2.82 -2.80 -4.87
N ARG A 100 3.60 -1.98 -5.58
CA ARG A 100 3.49 -1.85 -7.03
C ARG A 100 3.85 -3.15 -7.75
N LYS A 101 4.91 -3.82 -7.34
CA LYS A 101 5.31 -5.10 -7.95
C LYS A 101 4.23 -6.17 -7.78
N HIS A 102 3.59 -6.21 -6.60
CA HIS A 102 2.47 -7.11 -6.35
C HIS A 102 1.27 -6.81 -7.25
N LEU A 103 0.94 -5.53 -7.41
CA LEU A 103 -0.12 -5.10 -8.32
C LEU A 103 0.22 -5.40 -9.78
N ASP A 104 1.45 -5.13 -10.23
CA ASP A 104 1.87 -5.38 -11.60
C ASP A 104 1.73 -6.87 -11.97
N THR A 105 2.02 -7.78 -11.04
CA THR A 105 1.76 -9.21 -11.22
C THR A 105 0.28 -9.51 -11.44
N TYR A 106 -0.59 -8.91 -10.62
CA TYR A 106 -2.04 -9.04 -10.76
C TYR A 106 -2.53 -8.52 -12.12
N LEU A 107 -2.08 -7.35 -12.53
CA LEU A 107 -2.47 -6.75 -13.81
C LEU A 107 -1.97 -7.58 -14.99
N SER A 108 -0.73 -8.03 -14.93
CA SER A 108 -0.12 -8.87 -15.98
C SER A 108 -0.82 -10.21 -16.13
N ASP A 109 -1.11 -10.89 -15.02
CA ASP A 109 -1.80 -12.20 -15.03
C ASP A 109 -3.22 -12.13 -15.62
N ARG A 110 -3.81 -10.94 -15.67
CA ARG A 110 -5.16 -10.69 -16.17
C ARG A 110 -5.19 -9.92 -17.48
N ASP A 111 -4.04 -9.67 -18.10
CA ASP A 111 -3.90 -8.90 -19.34
C ASP A 111 -4.55 -7.50 -19.24
N ILE A 112 -4.45 -6.85 -18.08
CA ILE A 112 -4.98 -5.51 -17.84
C ILE A 112 -3.91 -4.48 -18.18
N GLU A 113 -4.25 -3.55 -19.08
CA GLU A 113 -3.43 -2.38 -19.41
C GLU A 113 -4.04 -1.11 -18.81
N VAL A 114 -3.20 -0.23 -18.30
CA VAL A 114 -3.59 1.08 -17.75
C VAL A 114 -3.29 2.16 -18.78
N ASN A 115 -4.32 2.90 -19.22
CA ASN A 115 -4.17 3.94 -20.24
C ASN A 115 -3.62 5.25 -19.68
N GLN A 116 -4.13 5.71 -18.54
CA GLN A 116 -3.68 6.93 -17.88
C GLN A 116 -3.12 6.59 -16.52
N LEU A 117 -1.85 6.87 -16.31
CA LEU A 117 -1.12 6.52 -15.10
C LEU A 117 -0.43 7.75 -14.51
N LEU A 118 -0.65 7.97 -13.21
CA LEU A 118 0.12 8.87 -12.37
C LEU A 118 0.88 8.04 -11.34
N GLU A 119 2.18 8.24 -11.26
CA GLU A 119 3.04 7.51 -10.32
C GLU A 119 3.45 8.40 -9.15
N VAL A 120 3.42 7.83 -7.95
CA VAL A 120 3.73 8.50 -6.68
C VAL A 120 4.68 7.61 -5.89
N THR A 121 5.63 8.20 -5.18
CA THR A 121 6.66 7.44 -4.45
C THR A 121 6.29 7.06 -3.03
N ASP A 122 5.20 7.60 -2.48
CA ASP A 122 4.82 7.49 -1.08
C ASP A 122 3.34 7.12 -0.94
N MET A 123 3.03 6.09 -0.13
CA MET A 123 1.65 5.62 0.10
C MET A 123 0.78 6.69 0.76
N ALA A 124 1.30 7.45 1.72
CA ALA A 124 0.52 8.48 2.39
C ALA A 124 0.11 9.59 1.42
N LEU A 125 1.02 10.00 0.53
CA LEU A 125 0.73 10.98 -0.51
C LEU A 125 -0.28 10.43 -1.53
N LEU A 126 -0.15 9.17 -1.92
CA LEU A 126 -1.10 8.50 -2.82
C LEU A 126 -2.52 8.50 -2.23
N ILE A 127 -2.66 8.20 -0.96
CA ILE A 127 -3.94 8.25 -0.24
C ILE A 127 -4.52 9.67 -0.23
N GLU A 128 -3.70 10.69 0.04
CA GLU A 128 -4.15 12.08 -0.01
C GLU A 128 -4.63 12.49 -1.41
N PHE A 129 -3.97 12.05 -2.46
CA PHE A 129 -4.42 12.29 -3.84
C PHE A 129 -5.76 11.63 -4.13
N ALA A 130 -6.00 10.44 -3.60
CA ALA A 130 -7.31 9.82 -3.69
C ALA A 130 -8.38 10.64 -2.95
N ARG A 131 -8.09 11.10 -1.74
CA ARG A 131 -9.01 11.89 -0.91
C ARG A 131 -9.43 13.21 -1.56
N ILE A 132 -8.55 13.86 -2.29
CA ILE A 132 -8.89 15.11 -3.01
C ILE A 132 -9.55 14.87 -4.37
N GLY A 133 -9.76 13.62 -4.76
CA GLY A 133 -10.49 13.27 -5.98
C GLY A 133 -9.68 13.37 -7.27
N LEU A 134 -8.35 13.22 -7.22
CA LEU A 134 -7.51 13.27 -8.43
C LEU A 134 -7.69 12.06 -9.36
N GLY A 135 -8.13 10.93 -8.83
CA GLY A 135 -8.27 9.73 -9.63
C GLY A 135 -8.55 8.49 -8.78
N ILE A 136 -8.24 7.33 -9.32
CA ILE A 136 -8.42 6.02 -8.70
C ILE A 136 -7.05 5.50 -8.28
N ALA A 137 -6.84 5.34 -6.98
CA ALA A 137 -5.56 4.93 -6.40
C ALA A 137 -5.59 3.48 -5.95
N CYS A 138 -4.54 2.73 -6.24
CA CYS A 138 -4.30 1.43 -5.61
C CYS A 138 -3.56 1.64 -4.29
N VAL A 139 -4.24 1.31 -3.20
CA VAL A 139 -3.75 1.53 -1.83
C VAL A 139 -3.91 0.27 -0.99
N ILE A 140 -3.26 0.25 0.15
CA ILE A 140 -3.53 -0.75 1.18
C ILE A 140 -4.84 -0.36 1.87
N LEU A 141 -5.89 -1.14 1.65
CA LEU A 141 -7.25 -0.85 2.13
C LEU A 141 -7.32 -0.72 3.65
N ASP A 142 -6.49 -1.48 4.36
CA ASP A 142 -6.39 -1.45 5.81
C ASP A 142 -5.97 -0.06 6.33
N PHE A 143 -5.28 0.75 5.53
CA PHE A 143 -4.85 2.09 5.89
C PHE A 143 -5.92 3.16 5.67
N VAL A 144 -6.95 2.86 4.93
CA VAL A 144 -8.07 3.78 4.61
C VAL A 144 -9.41 3.26 5.16
N SER A 145 -9.38 2.38 6.15
CA SER A 145 -10.59 1.78 6.71
C SER A 145 -11.58 2.82 7.23
N ASP A 146 -11.11 3.89 7.85
CA ASP A 146 -11.97 4.98 8.33
C ASP A 146 -12.61 5.75 7.17
N ASP A 147 -11.85 6.03 6.11
CA ASP A 147 -12.37 6.68 4.89
C ASP A 147 -13.45 5.84 4.20
N LEU A 148 -13.27 4.52 4.17
CA LEU A 148 -14.26 3.60 3.61
C LEU A 148 -15.53 3.55 4.47
N LYS A 149 -15.38 3.56 5.79
CA LYS A 149 -16.52 3.54 6.73
C LYS A 149 -17.33 4.84 6.68
N ASN A 150 -16.65 6.00 6.61
CA ASN A 150 -17.32 7.30 6.64
C ASN A 150 -17.75 7.81 5.25
N GLY A 151 -17.39 7.09 4.18
CA GLY A 151 -17.78 7.40 2.82
C GLY A 151 -16.92 8.48 2.13
N THR A 152 -15.82 8.92 2.73
CA THR A 152 -14.84 9.82 2.07
C THR A 152 -14.24 9.17 0.84
N LEU A 153 -13.90 7.88 0.94
CA LEU A 153 -13.47 7.04 -0.15
C LEU A 153 -14.43 5.85 -0.33
N MET A 154 -14.48 5.34 -1.53
CA MET A 154 -15.15 4.09 -1.85
C MET A 154 -14.16 3.11 -2.47
N GLU A 155 -14.33 1.83 -2.20
CA GLU A 155 -13.61 0.77 -2.90
C GLU A 155 -14.23 0.56 -4.28
N VAL A 156 -13.39 0.50 -5.30
CA VAL A 156 -13.82 0.21 -6.67
C VAL A 156 -13.91 -1.30 -6.85
N PRO A 157 -15.08 -1.84 -7.23
CA PRO A 157 -15.23 -3.27 -7.47
C PRO A 157 -14.31 -3.77 -8.59
N LEU A 158 -13.69 -4.93 -8.37
CA LEU A 158 -12.88 -5.64 -9.37
C LEU A 158 -13.54 -6.99 -9.68
N ASP A 159 -13.34 -7.50 -10.89
CA ASP A 159 -13.84 -8.82 -11.29
C ASP A 159 -13.25 -9.94 -10.43
N ALA A 160 -11.98 -9.78 -10.04
CA ALA A 160 -11.32 -10.64 -9.07
C ALA A 160 -10.49 -9.79 -8.10
N PRO A 161 -10.43 -10.17 -6.81
CA PRO A 161 -9.67 -9.42 -5.83
C PRO A 161 -8.17 -9.54 -6.07
N ILE A 162 -7.44 -8.50 -5.70
CA ILE A 162 -5.97 -8.55 -5.63
C ILE A 162 -5.60 -9.49 -4.46
N PRO A 163 -4.68 -10.46 -4.65
CA PRO A 163 -4.29 -11.36 -3.57
C PRO A 163 -3.75 -10.61 -2.35
N ARG A 164 -4.17 -11.01 -1.17
CA ARG A 164 -3.69 -10.45 0.10
C ARG A 164 -2.19 -10.70 0.29
N ARG A 165 -1.56 -9.85 1.09
CA ARG A 165 -0.15 -9.94 1.47
C ARG A 165 -0.01 -9.98 2.99
N VAL A 166 1.15 -10.40 3.46
CA VAL A 166 1.52 -10.37 4.88
C VAL A 166 2.61 -9.32 5.09
N ILE A 167 2.48 -8.51 6.10
CA ILE A 167 3.56 -7.66 6.62
C ILE A 167 3.97 -8.17 7.99
N GLY A 168 5.23 -7.95 8.31
CA GLY A 168 5.79 -8.41 9.57
C GLY A 168 7.13 -7.79 9.88
N PHE A 169 7.67 -8.19 11.02
CA PHE A 169 8.99 -7.77 11.44
C PHE A 169 10.06 -8.70 10.87
N ALA A 170 11.07 -8.11 10.26
CA ALA A 170 12.30 -8.80 9.86
C ALA A 170 13.46 -8.31 10.73
N CYS A 171 14.31 -9.22 11.13
CA CYS A 171 15.55 -8.91 11.87
C CYS A 171 16.67 -9.87 11.45
N PRO A 172 17.94 -9.45 11.61
CA PRO A 172 19.07 -10.37 11.45
C PRO A 172 18.97 -11.58 12.39
N PRO A 173 19.57 -12.72 12.03
CA PRO A 173 19.59 -13.92 12.86
C PRO A 173 20.40 -13.74 14.14
#